data_9e2d9e6d291b84bf936eb383c7a0cff0
#
_entry.id   9e2d9e6d291b84bf936eb383c7a0cff0
#
_cell.length_a   1.000
_cell.length_b   1.000
_cell.length_c   1.000
_cell.angle_alpha   90.00
_cell.angle_beta   90.00
_cell.angle_gamma   90.00
#
_symmetry.space_group_name_H-M   'P 1'
#
loop_
_entity.id
_entity.type
_entity.pdbx_description
1 polymer ?
#
loop_
_entity_poly.entity_id
_entity_poly.type
_entity_poly.pdbx_seq_one_letter_code
_entity_poly.pdbx_strand_id
1 'polypeptide(L)'
;MHRYWVLASVVSLGTGLSIVLALLVGRWEITNTRIRFERQTENLTTALQRSLNRYTEILRSIEDLYRASPVPIERDTFTVFVERTLLTYPGIQALEWSPRVRQADRSNFEAALHQQSLPEGFPKFQITELSDRSLIRAADRPEYFPVVYIEPLAGNEAALGFDLASNPVRHSAMQSARDTGQITATGRIRLVQEPKDQFAFLVFLPVYQNQITPDSVYDRQQQLKGFLLGVFRISDVVEESLQGLNYRIDFYIYDQTTVDAGDRFLGSYQSSQKRLFTKTSARSAAEQLHYLCPSQTDCTRTISVAGRQWSILFVPTDIYFGNPPYGAAATLMIGFLLTAMLSLLLLNYQSALQKTQEMSDLKLRFFSMASHELRTPLSTILLTVQSLQSQFGLSESQQRSLQRIQQAAQRMTQQVIDILTLTRAEVGKLEFTPEIVELDRFCQQLVDEFQSGATQTIHFFSDRQNIKVYVDQKLMQSMLANLLSNAIKYSPGESRIDLRLS
;
A
#
# COMPACT_ATOMS: atom_id res chain seq x y z
N MET A 1 -8.32 35.88 24.73
CA MET A 1 -9.10 34.63 24.54
C MET A 1 -9.09 34.11 23.10
N HIS A 2 -9.26 34.90 22.05
CA HIS A 2 -9.29 34.49 20.63
C HIS A 2 -8.05 33.72 20.17
N ARG A 3 -6.89 34.04 20.67
CA ARG A 3 -5.60 33.47 20.31
C ARG A 3 -5.50 31.95 20.59
N TYR A 4 -6.01 31.50 21.74
CA TYR A 4 -5.97 30.08 22.11
C TYR A 4 -6.98 29.25 21.34
N TRP A 5 -8.08 29.84 20.89
CA TRP A 5 -9.08 29.14 20.08
C TRP A 5 -8.56 28.73 18.70
N VAL A 6 -7.83 29.62 18.03
CA VAL A 6 -7.22 29.32 16.74
C VAL A 6 -6.21 28.20 16.87
N LEU A 7 -5.33 28.24 17.86
CA LEU A 7 -4.34 27.20 18.11
C LEU A 7 -5.02 25.87 18.47
N ALA A 8 -6.00 25.89 19.35
CA ALA A 8 -6.77 24.71 19.75
C ALA A 8 -7.50 24.08 18.54
N SER A 9 -8.07 24.90 17.65
CA SER A 9 -8.73 24.43 16.43
C SER A 9 -7.74 23.74 15.48
N VAL A 10 -6.55 24.33 15.27
CA VAL A 10 -5.52 23.72 14.41
C VAL A 10 -5.03 22.39 14.98
N VAL A 11 -4.78 22.33 16.29
CA VAL A 11 -4.36 21.10 16.97
C VAL A 11 -5.44 20.03 16.88
N SER A 12 -6.71 20.39 17.19
CA SER A 12 -7.84 19.45 17.16
C SER A 12 -8.11 18.90 15.75
N LEU A 13 -8.12 19.78 14.72
CA LEU A 13 -8.32 19.39 13.34
C LEU A 13 -7.15 18.56 12.81
N GLY A 14 -5.91 18.95 13.09
CA GLY A 14 -4.72 18.26 12.65
C GLY A 14 -4.59 16.87 13.27
N THR A 15 -4.85 16.75 14.57
CA THR A 15 -4.85 15.45 15.27
C THR A 15 -6.00 14.57 14.80
N GLY A 16 -7.20 15.09 14.67
CA GLY A 16 -8.36 14.38 14.15
C GLY A 16 -8.14 13.83 12.73
N LEU A 17 -7.63 14.67 11.83
CA LEU A 17 -7.32 14.27 10.46
C LEU A 17 -6.22 13.20 10.42
N SER A 18 -5.19 13.33 11.25
CA SER A 18 -4.10 12.34 11.34
C SER A 18 -4.61 10.96 11.78
N ILE A 19 -5.51 10.92 12.75
CA ILE A 19 -6.15 9.68 13.22
C ILE A 19 -7.00 9.06 12.12
N VAL A 20 -7.85 9.84 11.46
CA VAL A 20 -8.71 9.34 10.35
C VAL A 20 -7.87 8.75 9.22
N LEU A 21 -6.83 9.47 8.78
CA LEU A 21 -5.94 9.01 7.72
C LEU A 21 -5.20 7.72 8.13
N ALA A 22 -4.71 7.63 9.36
CA ALA A 22 -4.05 6.42 9.86
C ALA A 22 -5.00 5.21 9.91
N LEU A 23 -6.26 5.41 10.30
CA LEU A 23 -7.28 4.36 10.27
C LEU A 23 -7.59 3.90 8.85
N LEU A 24 -7.66 4.82 7.89
CA LEU A 24 -7.86 4.50 6.47
C LEU A 24 -6.69 3.73 5.89
N VAL A 25 -5.45 4.17 6.16
CA VAL A 25 -4.23 3.47 5.73
C VAL A 25 -4.16 2.07 6.35
N GLY A 26 -4.44 1.94 7.65
CA GLY A 26 -4.44 0.63 8.32
C GLY A 26 -5.48 -0.34 7.72
N ARG A 27 -6.70 0.13 7.46
CA ARG A 27 -7.71 -0.68 6.76
C ARG A 27 -7.26 -1.07 5.35
N TRP A 28 -6.67 -0.16 4.61
CA TRP A 28 -6.14 -0.43 3.28
C TRP A 28 -5.02 -1.46 3.31
N GLU A 29 -4.07 -1.38 4.25
CA GLU A 29 -2.99 -2.36 4.44
C GLU A 29 -3.53 -3.76 4.71
N ILE A 30 -4.49 -3.89 5.64
CA ILE A 30 -5.13 -5.17 5.98
C ILE A 30 -5.85 -5.74 4.74
N THR A 31 -6.65 -4.93 4.06
CA THR A 31 -7.39 -5.36 2.86
C THR A 31 -6.46 -5.78 1.74
N ASN A 32 -5.40 -5.02 1.49
CA ASN A 32 -4.42 -5.32 0.45
C ASN A 32 -3.63 -6.61 0.75
N THR A 33 -3.31 -6.85 2.02
CA THR A 33 -2.67 -8.09 2.48
C THR A 33 -3.57 -9.30 2.27
N ARG A 34 -4.87 -9.17 2.58
CA ARG A 34 -5.87 -10.21 2.34
C ARG A 34 -6.01 -10.53 0.85
N ILE A 35 -6.16 -9.53 -0.02
CA ILE A 35 -6.26 -9.72 -1.48
C ILE A 35 -5.01 -10.41 -2.02
N ARG A 36 -3.84 -10.02 -1.53
CA ARG A 36 -2.57 -10.64 -1.93
C ARG A 36 -2.50 -12.11 -1.52
N PHE A 37 -2.91 -12.43 -0.31
CA PHE A 37 -3.01 -13.81 0.18
C PHE A 37 -3.98 -14.64 -0.66
N GLU A 38 -5.20 -14.13 -0.91
CA GLU A 38 -6.21 -14.80 -1.74
C GLU A 38 -5.69 -15.11 -3.15
N ARG A 39 -5.02 -14.15 -3.81
CA ARG A 39 -4.42 -14.38 -5.12
C ARG A 39 -3.32 -15.44 -5.11
N GLN A 40 -2.50 -15.47 -4.07
CA GLN A 40 -1.42 -16.44 -3.96
C GLN A 40 -1.95 -17.85 -3.68
N THR A 41 -2.97 -18.00 -2.83
CA THR A 41 -3.64 -19.29 -2.61
C THR A 41 -4.32 -19.80 -3.86
N GLU A 42 -4.96 -18.92 -4.64
CA GLU A 42 -5.53 -19.27 -5.94
C GLU A 42 -4.47 -19.75 -6.94
N ASN A 43 -3.33 -19.07 -7.02
CA ASN A 43 -2.23 -19.47 -7.88
C ASN A 43 -1.65 -20.83 -7.48
N LEU A 44 -1.48 -21.10 -6.17
CA LEU A 44 -1.02 -22.37 -5.64
C LEU A 44 -2.01 -23.49 -5.99
N THR A 45 -3.30 -23.26 -5.76
CA THR A 45 -4.39 -24.20 -6.09
C THR A 45 -4.40 -24.52 -7.58
N THR A 46 -4.30 -23.49 -8.41
CA THR A 46 -4.30 -23.67 -9.88
C THR A 46 -3.06 -24.43 -10.36
N ALA A 47 -1.89 -24.17 -9.76
CA ALA A 47 -0.66 -24.91 -10.12
C ALA A 47 -0.79 -26.40 -9.78
N LEU A 48 -1.28 -26.73 -8.59
CA LEU A 48 -1.53 -28.11 -8.16
C LEU A 48 -2.56 -28.80 -9.07
N GLN A 49 -3.69 -28.15 -9.35
CA GLN A 49 -4.73 -28.71 -10.22
C GLN A 49 -4.21 -28.95 -11.65
N ARG A 50 -3.40 -28.04 -12.19
CA ARG A 50 -2.80 -28.20 -13.52
C ARG A 50 -1.86 -29.40 -13.60
N SER A 51 -1.02 -29.59 -12.58
CA SER A 51 -0.12 -30.75 -12.54
C SER A 51 -0.88 -32.07 -12.45
N LEU A 52 -1.90 -32.15 -11.59
CA LEU A 52 -2.75 -33.31 -11.44
C LEU A 52 -3.52 -33.64 -12.75
N ASN A 53 -4.07 -32.63 -13.41
CA ASN A 53 -4.73 -32.80 -14.70
C ASN A 53 -3.76 -33.31 -15.76
N ARG A 54 -2.54 -32.81 -15.79
CA ARG A 54 -1.49 -33.24 -16.71
C ARG A 54 -1.17 -34.75 -16.53
N TYR A 55 -1.08 -35.21 -15.29
CA TYR A 55 -0.84 -36.64 -15.04
C TYR A 55 -1.98 -37.53 -15.56
N THR A 56 -3.22 -37.08 -15.45
CA THR A 56 -4.35 -37.80 -16.02
C THR A 56 -4.32 -37.84 -17.56
N GLU A 57 -3.91 -36.74 -18.20
CA GLU A 57 -3.75 -36.66 -19.65
C GLU A 57 -2.59 -37.53 -20.14
N ILE A 58 -1.52 -37.69 -19.38
CA ILE A 58 -0.43 -38.64 -19.68
C ILE A 58 -0.97 -40.06 -19.72
N LEU A 59 -1.77 -40.46 -18.72
CA LEU A 59 -2.36 -41.81 -18.73
C LEU A 59 -3.30 -42.02 -19.93
N ARG A 60 -4.07 -41.02 -20.32
CA ARG A 60 -4.90 -41.09 -21.52
C ARG A 60 -4.07 -41.22 -22.81
N SER A 61 -2.94 -40.55 -22.91
CA SER A 61 -2.06 -40.65 -24.06
C SER A 61 -1.48 -42.09 -24.21
N ILE A 62 -1.23 -42.75 -23.05
CA ILE A 62 -0.82 -44.19 -23.08
C ILE A 62 -2.01 -45.05 -23.48
N GLU A 63 -3.23 -44.79 -23.02
CA GLU A 63 -4.44 -45.47 -23.47
C GLU A 63 -4.61 -45.35 -25.00
N ASP A 64 -4.39 -44.20 -25.58
CA ASP A 64 -4.47 -43.94 -27.01
C ASP A 64 -3.44 -44.80 -27.77
N LEU A 65 -2.23 -45.00 -27.20
CA LEU A 65 -1.27 -45.95 -27.77
C LEU A 65 -1.84 -47.38 -27.80
N TYR A 66 -2.47 -47.85 -26.70
CA TYR A 66 -3.12 -49.15 -26.62
C TYR A 66 -4.31 -49.27 -27.56
N ARG A 67 -5.05 -48.19 -27.80
CA ARG A 67 -6.15 -48.12 -28.75
C ARG A 67 -5.69 -48.16 -30.22
N ALA A 68 -4.59 -47.50 -30.53
CA ALA A 68 -4.07 -47.38 -31.88
C ALA A 68 -3.30 -48.66 -32.33
N SER A 69 -2.84 -49.46 -31.38
CA SER A 69 -2.04 -50.66 -31.71
C SER A 69 -2.92 -51.87 -32.07
N PRO A 70 -2.77 -52.43 -33.26
CA PRO A 70 -3.48 -53.64 -33.67
C PRO A 70 -2.91 -54.91 -33.00
N VAL A 71 -1.73 -54.82 -32.39
CA VAL A 71 -1.05 -55.94 -31.71
C VAL A 71 -0.88 -55.62 -30.22
N PRO A 72 -0.70 -56.63 -29.36
CA PRO A 72 -0.39 -56.40 -27.97
C PRO A 72 0.86 -55.52 -27.82
N ILE A 73 0.80 -54.51 -26.95
CA ILE A 73 1.95 -53.67 -26.65
C ILE A 73 2.96 -54.50 -25.85
N GLU A 74 4.16 -54.63 -26.38
CA GLU A 74 5.30 -55.25 -25.71
C GLU A 74 6.00 -54.32 -24.75
N ARG A 75 6.80 -54.85 -23.82
CA ARG A 75 7.54 -54.08 -22.82
C ARG A 75 8.38 -52.95 -23.44
N ASP A 76 9.18 -53.29 -24.47
CA ASP A 76 10.08 -52.33 -25.11
C ASP A 76 9.33 -51.15 -25.73
N THR A 77 8.19 -51.43 -26.37
CA THR A 77 7.33 -50.39 -26.93
C THR A 77 6.76 -49.48 -25.82
N PHE A 78 6.31 -50.08 -24.71
CA PHE A 78 5.83 -49.35 -23.56
C PHE A 78 6.95 -48.47 -22.96
N THR A 79 8.13 -49.04 -22.71
CA THR A 79 9.30 -48.34 -22.17
C THR A 79 9.68 -47.12 -23.02
N VAL A 80 9.88 -47.31 -24.33
CA VAL A 80 10.24 -46.23 -25.26
C VAL A 80 9.20 -45.10 -25.26
N PHE A 81 7.90 -45.47 -25.18
CA PHE A 81 6.82 -44.48 -25.20
C PHE A 81 6.79 -43.63 -23.93
N VAL A 82 7.02 -44.21 -22.75
CA VAL A 82 6.88 -43.52 -21.47
C VAL A 82 8.18 -42.87 -20.96
N GLU A 83 9.36 -43.32 -21.46
CA GLU A 83 10.67 -42.85 -20.98
C GLU A 83 10.82 -41.32 -21.00
N ARG A 84 10.51 -40.70 -22.15
CA ARG A 84 10.57 -39.25 -22.30
C ARG A 84 9.64 -38.52 -21.33
N THR A 85 8.47 -39.09 -21.07
CA THR A 85 7.48 -38.54 -20.17
C THR A 85 7.99 -38.56 -18.73
N LEU A 86 8.57 -39.63 -18.29
CA LEU A 86 9.14 -39.77 -16.95
C LEU A 86 10.31 -38.84 -16.71
N LEU A 87 11.16 -38.60 -17.73
CA LEU A 87 12.24 -37.59 -17.65
C LEU A 87 11.71 -36.17 -17.57
N THR A 88 10.55 -35.89 -18.16
CA THR A 88 9.96 -34.54 -18.18
C THR A 88 9.17 -34.24 -16.91
N TYR A 89 8.57 -35.25 -16.28
CA TYR A 89 7.67 -35.10 -15.13
C TYR A 89 8.14 -35.91 -13.92
N PRO A 90 9.07 -35.40 -13.13
CA PRO A 90 9.69 -36.13 -12.01
C PRO A 90 8.72 -36.41 -10.84
N GLY A 91 7.55 -35.82 -10.83
CA GLY A 91 6.47 -36.14 -9.87
C GLY A 91 5.78 -37.48 -10.12
N ILE A 92 6.03 -38.08 -11.28
CA ILE A 92 5.56 -39.45 -11.60
C ILE A 92 6.59 -40.43 -11.07
N GLN A 93 6.21 -41.25 -10.07
CA GLN A 93 7.08 -42.28 -9.51
C GLN A 93 7.25 -43.48 -10.50
N ALA A 94 6.13 -43.91 -11.10
CA ALA A 94 6.12 -44.94 -12.11
C ALA A 94 4.86 -44.88 -12.98
N LEU A 95 4.98 -45.40 -14.18
CA LEU A 95 3.88 -45.74 -15.08
C LEU A 95 3.85 -47.26 -15.28
N GLU A 96 2.66 -47.85 -15.15
CA GLU A 96 2.52 -49.29 -15.08
C GLU A 96 1.41 -49.80 -15.97
N TRP A 97 1.57 -51.07 -16.42
CA TRP A 97 0.52 -51.86 -17.02
C TRP A 97 0.24 -53.11 -16.19
N SER A 98 -1.02 -53.34 -15.85
CA SER A 98 -1.50 -54.46 -15.04
C SER A 98 -2.65 -55.16 -15.74
N PRO A 99 -2.42 -56.31 -16.43
CA PRO A 99 -3.46 -57.05 -17.09
C PRO A 99 -4.33 -57.82 -16.10
N ARG A 100 -5.56 -58.11 -16.51
CA ARG A 100 -6.46 -59.04 -15.81
C ARG A 100 -6.03 -60.45 -16.01
N VAL A 101 -5.78 -61.20 -14.97
CA VAL A 101 -5.43 -62.64 -15.01
C VAL A 101 -6.45 -63.41 -14.20
N ARG A 102 -7.14 -64.34 -14.83
CA ARG A 102 -8.08 -65.23 -14.13
C ARG A 102 -7.31 -66.37 -13.43
N GLN A 103 -7.86 -66.89 -12.34
CA GLN A 103 -7.25 -68.01 -11.59
C GLN A 103 -6.90 -69.16 -12.50
N ALA A 104 -7.79 -69.55 -13.47
CA ALA A 104 -7.56 -70.63 -14.39
C ALA A 104 -6.33 -70.41 -15.28
N ASP A 105 -5.99 -69.16 -15.59
CA ASP A 105 -4.90 -68.81 -16.51
C ASP A 105 -3.58 -68.49 -15.78
N ARG A 106 -3.59 -68.40 -14.44
CA ARG A 106 -2.44 -68.00 -13.63
C ARG A 106 -1.15 -68.73 -13.93
N SER A 107 -1.19 -70.10 -13.91
CA SER A 107 0.01 -70.89 -14.11
C SER A 107 0.63 -70.72 -15.50
N ASN A 108 -0.21 -70.66 -16.53
CA ASN A 108 0.23 -70.37 -17.88
C ASN A 108 0.79 -69.02 -18.08
N PHE A 109 0.15 -67.98 -17.43
CA PHE A 109 0.58 -66.64 -17.45
C PHE A 109 1.94 -66.42 -16.76
N GLU A 110 2.13 -66.95 -15.55
CA GLU A 110 3.42 -66.96 -14.85
C GLU A 110 4.51 -67.67 -15.71
N ALA A 111 4.21 -68.79 -16.33
CA ALA A 111 5.15 -69.51 -17.18
C ALA A 111 5.52 -68.71 -18.45
N ALA A 112 4.57 -68.08 -19.11
CA ALA A 112 4.82 -67.26 -20.31
C ALA A 112 5.74 -66.09 -20.02
N LEU A 113 5.55 -65.38 -18.87
CA LEU A 113 6.40 -64.33 -18.47
C LEU A 113 7.79 -64.72 -17.98
N HIS A 114 7.96 -66.00 -17.55
CA HIS A 114 9.28 -66.57 -17.28
C HIS A 114 10.13 -66.64 -18.51
N GLN A 115 9.53 -66.92 -19.69
CA GLN A 115 10.22 -67.00 -20.96
C GLN A 115 10.56 -65.66 -21.60
N GLN A 116 9.88 -64.64 -21.22
CA GLN A 116 10.24 -63.27 -21.63
C GLN A 116 11.47 -62.78 -20.83
N SER A 117 12.45 -62.21 -21.53
CA SER A 117 13.70 -61.75 -20.94
C SER A 117 13.42 -60.69 -19.90
N LEU A 118 13.38 -61.08 -18.64
CA LEU A 118 13.50 -60.13 -17.51
C LEU A 118 14.96 -59.68 -17.43
N PRO A 119 15.26 -58.47 -16.94
CA PRO A 119 16.65 -58.06 -16.74
C PRO A 119 17.43 -59.07 -15.93
N GLU A 120 18.74 -59.22 -16.24
CA GLU A 120 19.62 -60.18 -15.54
C GLU A 120 19.55 -59.94 -14.01
N GLY A 121 19.35 -61.04 -13.26
CA GLY A 121 19.28 -60.98 -11.79
C GLY A 121 17.87 -60.86 -11.19
N PHE A 122 16.81 -60.77 -12.04
CA PHE A 122 15.44 -60.79 -11.53
C PHE A 122 14.99 -62.24 -11.19
N PRO A 123 14.26 -62.39 -10.03
CA PRO A 123 13.67 -63.67 -9.70
C PRO A 123 12.61 -64.07 -10.77
N LYS A 124 12.33 -65.34 -10.87
CA LYS A 124 11.27 -65.85 -11.76
C LYS A 124 9.96 -65.05 -11.44
N PHE A 125 9.29 -64.57 -12.50
CA PHE A 125 8.04 -63.87 -12.36
C PHE A 125 7.01 -64.74 -11.61
N GLN A 126 6.43 -64.15 -10.56
CA GLN A 126 5.39 -64.77 -9.74
C GLN A 126 4.39 -63.69 -9.31
N ILE A 127 3.11 -64.02 -9.31
CA ILE A 127 2.09 -63.12 -8.75
C ILE A 127 2.21 -63.13 -7.22
N THR A 128 2.47 -61.93 -6.65
CA THR A 128 2.77 -61.75 -5.22
C THR A 128 1.78 -60.81 -4.56
N GLU A 129 1.70 -60.91 -3.25
CA GLU A 129 0.97 -59.99 -2.37
C GLU A 129 1.80 -59.69 -1.14
N LEU A 130 1.44 -58.59 -0.42
CA LEU A 130 2.15 -58.18 0.78
C LEU A 130 1.54 -58.84 2.02
N SER A 131 2.34 -59.59 2.77
CA SER A 131 2.00 -60.10 4.10
C SER A 131 3.13 -59.76 5.07
N ASP A 132 2.82 -59.12 6.21
CA ASP A 132 3.78 -58.74 7.27
C ASP A 132 5.05 -58.03 6.73
N ARG A 133 4.86 -57.12 5.79
CA ARG A 133 5.93 -56.35 5.08
C ARG A 133 6.83 -57.18 4.16
N SER A 134 6.47 -58.45 3.89
CA SER A 134 7.19 -59.33 2.97
C SER A 134 6.31 -59.65 1.77
N LEU A 135 6.91 -59.73 0.58
CA LEU A 135 6.24 -60.22 -0.61
C LEU A 135 6.17 -61.75 -0.54
N ILE A 136 4.96 -62.27 -0.58
CA ILE A 136 4.68 -63.71 -0.63
C ILE A 136 3.91 -64.05 -1.91
N ARG A 137 3.83 -65.31 -2.28
CA ARG A 137 2.95 -65.75 -3.35
C ARG A 137 1.50 -65.37 -3.04
N ALA A 138 0.81 -64.72 -3.99
CA ALA A 138 -0.57 -64.30 -3.79
C ALA A 138 -1.49 -65.53 -3.55
N ALA A 139 -2.39 -65.34 -2.57
CA ALA A 139 -3.42 -66.34 -2.25
C ALA A 139 -4.38 -66.58 -3.44
N ASP A 140 -5.05 -67.71 -3.47
CA ASP A 140 -6.01 -68.02 -4.53
C ASP A 140 -7.24 -67.12 -4.47
N ARG A 141 -7.56 -66.50 -5.60
CA ARG A 141 -8.71 -65.60 -5.81
C ARG A 141 -9.21 -65.68 -7.27
N PRO A 142 -10.44 -65.29 -7.57
CA PRO A 142 -11.03 -65.43 -8.91
C PRO A 142 -10.23 -64.74 -10.02
N GLU A 143 -9.63 -63.61 -9.70
CA GLU A 143 -8.84 -62.82 -10.66
C GLU A 143 -7.72 -62.03 -9.94
N TYR A 144 -6.67 -61.73 -10.68
CA TYR A 144 -5.49 -60.98 -10.24
C TYR A 144 -5.23 -59.82 -11.21
N PHE A 145 -4.55 -58.80 -10.69
CA PHE A 145 -4.06 -57.69 -11.48
C PHE A 145 -2.58 -57.42 -11.16
N PRO A 146 -1.69 -58.34 -11.65
CA PRO A 146 -0.26 -58.20 -11.40
C PRO A 146 0.34 -57.08 -12.23
N VAL A 147 1.29 -56.33 -11.67
CA VAL A 147 2.10 -55.36 -12.42
C VAL A 147 3.05 -56.15 -13.36
N VAL A 148 2.90 -55.95 -14.68
CA VAL A 148 3.73 -56.61 -15.68
C VAL A 148 4.76 -55.66 -16.28
N TYR A 149 4.36 -54.46 -16.64
CA TYR A 149 5.27 -53.41 -17.08
C TYR A 149 5.28 -52.31 -16.03
N ILE A 150 6.47 -51.81 -15.71
CA ILE A 150 6.71 -50.69 -14.80
C ILE A 150 7.92 -49.95 -15.28
N GLU A 151 7.76 -48.66 -15.44
CA GLU A 151 8.84 -47.72 -15.81
C GLU A 151 8.84 -46.49 -14.89
N PRO A 152 10.01 -46.08 -14.38
CA PRO A 152 11.29 -46.78 -14.48
C PRO A 152 11.27 -48.04 -13.62
N LEU A 153 11.94 -49.09 -14.09
CA LEU A 153 12.06 -50.32 -13.31
C LEU A 153 12.98 -50.13 -12.09
N ALA A 154 14.07 -49.38 -12.29
CA ALA A 154 15.03 -49.07 -11.23
C ALA A 154 14.38 -48.37 -10.04
N GLY A 155 14.45 -48.96 -8.85
CA GLY A 155 13.82 -48.48 -7.63
C GLY A 155 12.34 -48.84 -7.45
N ASN A 156 11.75 -49.57 -8.44
CA ASN A 156 10.37 -50.07 -8.41
C ASN A 156 10.29 -51.61 -8.56
N GLU A 157 11.42 -52.30 -8.45
CA GLU A 157 11.55 -53.73 -8.69
C GLU A 157 10.57 -54.58 -7.85
N ALA A 158 10.34 -54.16 -6.60
CA ALA A 158 9.43 -54.86 -5.69
C ALA A 158 7.95 -54.81 -6.11
N ALA A 159 7.59 -53.93 -7.02
CA ALA A 159 6.22 -53.84 -7.54
C ALA A 159 5.98 -54.80 -8.71
N LEU A 160 7.02 -55.32 -9.37
CA LEU A 160 6.87 -56.25 -10.46
C LEU A 160 6.24 -57.55 -9.97
N GLY A 161 5.13 -57.97 -10.57
CA GLY A 161 4.36 -59.17 -10.17
C GLY A 161 3.41 -58.92 -8.97
N PHE A 162 3.46 -57.76 -8.33
CA PHE A 162 2.56 -57.45 -7.23
C PHE A 162 1.11 -57.38 -7.71
N ASP A 163 0.21 -58.14 -7.06
CA ASP A 163 -1.21 -58.09 -7.33
C ASP A 163 -1.85 -56.84 -6.68
N LEU A 164 -2.21 -55.86 -7.51
CA LEU A 164 -2.81 -54.59 -7.07
C LEU A 164 -4.15 -54.84 -6.34
N ALA A 165 -4.92 -55.86 -6.71
CA ALA A 165 -6.19 -56.19 -6.09
C ALA A 165 -6.05 -56.80 -4.69
N SER A 166 -4.84 -57.18 -4.25
CA SER A 166 -4.58 -57.72 -2.92
C SER A 166 -4.80 -56.68 -1.80
N ASN A 167 -4.74 -55.37 -2.13
CA ASN A 167 -4.95 -54.27 -1.16
C ASN A 167 -6.37 -53.70 -1.30
N PRO A 168 -7.15 -53.58 -0.20
CA PRO A 168 -8.55 -53.15 -0.26
C PRO A 168 -8.72 -51.71 -0.83
N VAL A 169 -7.82 -50.79 -0.54
CA VAL A 169 -7.88 -49.37 -1.01
C VAL A 169 -7.67 -49.35 -2.53
N ARG A 170 -6.68 -50.08 -3.02
CA ARG A 170 -6.41 -50.23 -4.48
C ARG A 170 -7.56 -50.94 -5.19
N HIS A 171 -8.04 -52.04 -4.62
CA HIS A 171 -9.15 -52.83 -5.18
C HIS A 171 -10.44 -52.00 -5.34
N SER A 172 -10.81 -51.22 -4.32
CA SER A 172 -11.97 -50.31 -4.38
C SER A 172 -11.85 -49.29 -5.51
N ALA A 173 -10.67 -48.67 -5.69
CA ALA A 173 -10.45 -47.73 -6.79
C ALA A 173 -10.48 -48.43 -8.17
N MET A 174 -9.92 -49.60 -8.28
CA MET A 174 -9.97 -50.39 -9.51
C MET A 174 -11.40 -50.78 -9.89
N GLN A 175 -12.20 -51.24 -8.91
CA GLN A 175 -13.62 -51.51 -9.13
C GLN A 175 -14.39 -50.26 -9.61
N SER A 176 -14.16 -49.12 -8.95
CA SER A 176 -14.78 -47.86 -9.36
C SER A 176 -14.36 -47.47 -10.78
N ALA A 177 -13.06 -47.54 -11.11
CA ALA A 177 -12.56 -47.26 -12.46
C ALA A 177 -13.21 -48.18 -13.51
N ARG A 178 -13.23 -49.49 -13.25
CA ARG A 178 -13.84 -50.51 -14.14
C ARG A 178 -15.33 -50.22 -14.34
N ASP A 179 -16.09 -50.03 -13.25
CA ASP A 179 -17.55 -49.95 -13.30
C ASP A 179 -18.05 -48.62 -13.86
N THR A 180 -17.29 -47.54 -13.69
CA THR A 180 -17.60 -46.21 -14.26
C THR A 180 -17.02 -45.97 -15.64
N GLY A 181 -15.97 -46.72 -16.02
CA GLY A 181 -15.16 -46.44 -17.22
C GLY A 181 -14.34 -45.13 -17.10
N GLN A 182 -14.22 -44.59 -15.91
CA GLN A 182 -13.54 -43.30 -15.68
C GLN A 182 -12.22 -43.50 -14.94
N ILE A 183 -11.28 -42.63 -15.22
CA ILE A 183 -10.03 -42.55 -14.47
C ILE A 183 -10.29 -42.33 -13.00
N THR A 184 -9.70 -43.14 -12.10
CA THR A 184 -10.01 -43.13 -10.68
C THR A 184 -8.75 -43.22 -9.82
N ALA A 185 -8.61 -42.31 -8.84
CA ALA A 185 -7.52 -42.35 -7.88
C ALA A 185 -7.84 -43.17 -6.63
N THR A 186 -6.82 -43.76 -6.03
CA THR A 186 -6.93 -44.39 -4.70
C THR A 186 -6.99 -43.30 -3.60
N GLY A 187 -7.48 -43.66 -2.42
CA GLY A 187 -7.08 -42.98 -1.18
C GLY A 187 -5.57 -43.07 -0.96
N ARG A 188 -5.10 -42.49 0.13
CA ARG A 188 -3.67 -42.59 0.44
C ARG A 188 -3.27 -44.07 0.68
N ILE A 189 -2.13 -44.44 0.14
CA ILE A 189 -1.51 -45.71 0.35
C ILE A 189 -0.03 -45.56 0.69
N ARG A 190 0.60 -46.67 1.07
CA ARG A 190 2.06 -46.81 1.08
C ARG A 190 2.48 -47.71 -0.07
N LEU A 191 3.54 -47.30 -0.76
CA LEU A 191 4.08 -48.14 -1.85
C LEU A 191 4.82 -49.35 -1.26
N VAL A 192 4.80 -50.46 -2.00
CA VAL A 192 5.51 -51.69 -1.58
C VAL A 192 7.02 -51.47 -1.52
N GLN A 193 7.53 -50.63 -2.40
CA GLN A 193 8.94 -50.27 -2.53
C GLN A 193 9.37 -49.08 -1.67
N GLU A 194 8.48 -48.52 -0.83
CA GLU A 194 8.74 -47.28 -0.11
C GLU A 194 9.58 -47.51 1.18
N PRO A 195 10.85 -47.09 1.22
CA PRO A 195 11.70 -47.22 2.41
C PRO A 195 11.40 -46.16 3.45
N LYS A 196 10.75 -45.04 3.05
CA LYS A 196 10.41 -43.90 3.90
C LYS A 196 8.91 -43.87 4.14
N ASP A 197 8.48 -43.26 5.25
CA ASP A 197 7.08 -43.17 5.66
C ASP A 197 6.34 -42.10 4.82
N GLN A 198 6.37 -42.26 3.47
CA GLN A 198 5.73 -41.31 2.54
C GLN A 198 4.38 -41.85 2.08
N PHE A 199 3.42 -40.93 1.93
CA PHE A 199 2.11 -41.25 1.37
C PHE A 199 2.14 -41.16 -0.17
N ALA A 200 1.45 -42.09 -0.81
CA ALA A 200 1.28 -42.15 -2.24
C ALA A 200 -0.18 -42.37 -2.60
N PHE A 201 -0.50 -42.22 -3.86
CA PHE A 201 -1.77 -42.59 -4.46
C PHE A 201 -1.51 -43.18 -5.87
N LEU A 202 -2.40 -44.05 -6.30
CA LEU A 202 -2.40 -44.57 -7.66
C LEU A 202 -3.58 -43.99 -8.41
N VAL A 203 -3.41 -43.81 -9.71
CA VAL A 203 -4.48 -43.41 -10.63
C VAL A 203 -4.67 -44.48 -11.64
N PHE A 204 -5.84 -45.12 -11.63
CA PHE A 204 -6.19 -46.23 -12.52
C PHE A 204 -7.00 -45.76 -13.71
N LEU A 205 -6.62 -46.19 -14.90
CA LEU A 205 -7.34 -46.04 -16.15
C LEU A 205 -7.70 -47.42 -16.71
N PRO A 206 -8.99 -47.80 -16.79
CA PRO A 206 -9.37 -49.11 -17.27
C PRO A 206 -9.21 -49.22 -18.79
N VAL A 207 -8.66 -50.37 -19.26
CA VAL A 207 -8.52 -50.70 -20.69
C VAL A 207 -9.42 -51.88 -21.01
N TYR A 208 -10.23 -51.74 -22.07
CA TYR A 208 -11.20 -52.79 -22.49
C TYR A 208 -10.76 -53.50 -23.77
N GLN A 209 -11.33 -54.71 -24.00
CA GLN A 209 -10.90 -55.59 -25.10
C GLN A 209 -11.09 -54.96 -26.48
N ASN A 210 -12.19 -54.31 -26.75
CA ASN A 210 -12.52 -53.75 -28.07
C ASN A 210 -12.07 -52.30 -28.24
N GLN A 211 -11.16 -51.82 -27.40
CA GLN A 211 -10.62 -50.45 -27.46
C GLN A 211 -11.68 -49.34 -27.30
N ILE A 212 -12.92 -49.70 -26.98
CA ILE A 212 -14.05 -48.80 -26.73
C ILE A 212 -14.56 -49.08 -25.32
N THR A 213 -14.86 -48.04 -24.57
CA THR A 213 -15.48 -48.18 -23.25
C THR A 213 -16.92 -48.69 -23.43
N PRO A 214 -17.28 -49.87 -22.90
CA PRO A 214 -18.64 -50.41 -23.06
C PRO A 214 -19.67 -49.58 -22.30
N ASP A 215 -20.90 -49.56 -22.81
CA ASP A 215 -21.96 -48.68 -22.22
C ASP A 215 -22.49 -49.21 -20.89
N SER A 216 -22.65 -50.54 -20.76
CA SER A 216 -23.16 -51.17 -19.52
C SER A 216 -22.07 -51.53 -18.53
N VAL A 217 -22.38 -51.44 -17.22
CA VAL A 217 -21.47 -51.94 -16.17
C VAL A 217 -21.12 -53.38 -16.35
N TYR A 218 -22.10 -54.22 -16.71
CA TYR A 218 -21.89 -55.64 -16.94
C TYR A 218 -20.88 -55.89 -18.07
N ASP A 219 -21.02 -55.23 -19.21
CA ASP A 219 -20.07 -55.35 -20.32
C ASP A 219 -18.69 -54.83 -19.95
N ARG A 220 -18.59 -53.72 -19.20
CA ARG A 220 -17.31 -53.21 -18.66
C ARG A 220 -16.61 -54.27 -17.79
N GLN A 221 -17.35 -54.95 -16.92
CA GLN A 221 -16.81 -56.00 -16.07
C GLN A 221 -16.35 -57.24 -16.90
N GLN A 222 -17.07 -57.58 -17.95
CA GLN A 222 -16.71 -58.73 -18.79
C GLN A 222 -15.51 -58.44 -19.72
N GLN A 223 -15.51 -57.25 -20.32
CA GLN A 223 -14.55 -56.86 -21.35
C GLN A 223 -13.29 -56.19 -20.82
N LEU A 224 -13.14 -56.04 -19.49
CA LEU A 224 -11.93 -55.49 -18.90
C LEU A 224 -10.71 -56.30 -19.28
N LYS A 225 -9.72 -55.67 -19.92
CA LYS A 225 -8.42 -56.24 -20.29
C LYS A 225 -7.38 -56.04 -19.17
N GLY A 226 -7.44 -54.92 -18.46
CA GLY A 226 -6.51 -54.57 -17.41
C GLY A 226 -6.56 -53.06 -17.11
N PHE A 227 -5.55 -52.57 -16.40
CA PHE A 227 -5.40 -51.19 -16.04
C PHE A 227 -4.05 -50.63 -16.47
N LEU A 228 -4.07 -49.44 -17.06
CA LEU A 228 -2.96 -48.53 -17.08
C LEU A 228 -3.00 -47.73 -15.79
N LEU A 229 -1.87 -47.49 -15.17
CA LEU A 229 -1.84 -46.72 -13.95
C LEU A 229 -0.59 -45.87 -13.80
N GLY A 230 -0.75 -44.76 -13.10
CA GLY A 230 0.34 -43.93 -12.62
C GLY A 230 0.49 -44.06 -11.12
N VAL A 231 1.72 -44.08 -10.66
CA VAL A 231 2.12 -44.12 -9.26
C VAL A 231 2.67 -42.78 -8.88
N PHE A 232 2.14 -42.16 -7.83
CA PHE A 232 2.48 -40.80 -7.42
C PHE A 232 2.77 -40.75 -5.95
N ARG A 233 3.93 -40.18 -5.56
CA ARG A 233 4.15 -39.74 -4.19
C ARG A 233 3.54 -38.36 -4.01
N ILE A 234 2.76 -38.17 -2.94
CA ILE A 234 2.09 -36.89 -2.70
C ILE A 234 3.11 -35.76 -2.53
N SER A 235 4.24 -36.02 -1.84
CA SER A 235 5.36 -35.08 -1.71
C SER A 235 5.88 -34.60 -3.07
N ASP A 236 6.19 -35.56 -3.95
CA ASP A 236 6.86 -35.26 -5.21
C ASP A 236 5.95 -34.44 -6.14
N VAL A 237 4.66 -34.83 -6.18
CA VAL A 237 3.62 -34.12 -6.93
C VAL A 237 3.48 -32.67 -6.44
N VAL A 238 3.41 -32.46 -5.13
CA VAL A 238 3.23 -31.13 -4.54
C VAL A 238 4.49 -30.28 -4.74
N GLU A 239 5.67 -30.84 -4.45
CA GLU A 239 6.94 -30.14 -4.56
C GLU A 239 7.26 -29.75 -6.02
N GLU A 240 7.01 -30.64 -7.00
CA GLU A 240 7.12 -30.33 -8.43
C GLU A 240 6.14 -29.24 -8.86
N SER A 241 4.87 -29.39 -8.47
CA SER A 241 3.81 -28.43 -8.86
C SER A 241 4.08 -26.99 -8.38
N LEU A 242 4.82 -26.86 -7.30
CA LEU A 242 5.17 -25.58 -6.67
C LEU A 242 6.56 -25.09 -7.06
N GLN A 243 7.29 -25.82 -7.89
CA GLN A 243 8.61 -25.43 -8.35
C GLN A 243 8.55 -24.10 -9.10
N GLY A 244 9.36 -23.13 -8.67
CA GLY A 244 9.35 -21.76 -9.21
C GLY A 244 8.38 -20.78 -8.51
N LEU A 245 7.48 -21.26 -7.66
CA LEU A 245 6.63 -20.40 -6.84
C LEU A 245 7.33 -20.11 -5.50
N ASN A 246 7.51 -18.81 -5.20
CA ASN A 246 8.17 -18.36 -3.97
C ASN A 246 7.18 -17.70 -3.00
N TYR A 247 6.05 -18.35 -2.75
CA TYR A 247 5.07 -17.88 -1.77
C TYR A 247 5.41 -18.44 -0.39
N ARG A 248 5.29 -17.61 0.63
CA ARG A 248 5.51 -17.99 2.03
C ARG A 248 4.16 -18.33 2.67
N ILE A 249 3.53 -19.39 2.17
CA ILE A 249 2.23 -19.88 2.63
C ILE A 249 2.39 -21.34 2.95
N ASP A 250 2.10 -21.72 4.18
CA ASP A 250 2.03 -23.10 4.60
C ASP A 250 0.62 -23.63 4.36
N PHE A 251 0.48 -24.93 4.12
CA PHE A 251 -0.83 -25.53 3.93
C PHE A 251 -0.88 -27.00 4.31
N TYR A 252 -2.09 -27.46 4.56
CA TYR A 252 -2.42 -28.85 4.87
C TYR A 252 -3.33 -29.40 3.79
N ILE A 253 -3.11 -30.66 3.38
CA ILE A 253 -3.91 -31.35 2.37
C ILE A 253 -4.68 -32.48 3.04
N TYR A 254 -5.98 -32.55 2.75
CA TYR A 254 -6.88 -33.59 3.24
C TYR A 254 -7.71 -34.17 2.10
N ASP A 255 -7.89 -35.47 2.09
CA ASP A 255 -8.80 -36.17 1.18
C ASP A 255 -10.22 -36.21 1.78
N GLN A 256 -11.11 -35.43 1.19
CA GLN A 256 -12.50 -35.35 1.65
C GLN A 256 -13.35 -36.55 1.24
N THR A 257 -12.90 -37.32 0.24
CA THR A 257 -13.60 -38.51 -0.26
C THR A 257 -13.39 -39.73 0.65
N THR A 258 -12.34 -39.71 1.47
CA THR A 258 -12.04 -40.79 2.43
C THR A 258 -13.00 -40.74 3.62
N VAL A 259 -13.66 -41.86 3.91
CA VAL A 259 -14.64 -42.01 5.00
C VAL A 259 -13.94 -41.95 6.36
N ASP A 260 -12.87 -42.66 6.54
CA ASP A 260 -12.11 -42.72 7.78
C ASP A 260 -11.37 -41.39 7.98
N ALA A 261 -11.72 -40.70 9.10
CA ALA A 261 -11.11 -39.44 9.45
C ALA A 261 -9.59 -39.54 9.67
N GLY A 262 -9.09 -40.67 10.16
CA GLY A 262 -7.67 -40.94 10.37
C GLY A 262 -6.87 -40.96 9.07
N ASP A 263 -7.51 -41.38 7.98
CA ASP A 263 -6.88 -41.50 6.68
C ASP A 263 -7.05 -40.29 5.75
N ARG A 264 -7.77 -39.27 6.18
CA ARG A 264 -7.97 -38.04 5.40
C ARG A 264 -6.72 -37.20 5.23
N PHE A 265 -5.85 -37.14 6.22
CA PHE A 265 -4.64 -36.31 6.18
C PHE A 265 -3.63 -36.86 5.17
N LEU A 266 -3.24 -36.01 4.21
CA LEU A 266 -2.29 -36.35 3.15
C LEU A 266 -0.90 -35.77 3.37
N GLY A 267 -0.81 -34.56 3.95
CA GLY A 267 0.47 -33.93 4.26
C GLY A 267 0.33 -32.48 4.66
N SER A 268 1.43 -31.94 5.21
CA SER A 268 1.61 -30.52 5.52
C SER A 268 2.79 -29.97 4.76
N TYR A 269 2.57 -28.94 3.96
CA TYR A 269 3.61 -28.23 3.22
C TYR A 269 4.16 -27.09 4.04
N GLN A 270 5.47 -27.00 4.19
CA GLN A 270 6.19 -25.93 4.85
C GLN A 270 6.94 -25.10 3.80
N SER A 271 6.49 -23.89 3.60
CA SER A 271 7.04 -22.96 2.61
C SER A 271 8.50 -22.55 2.87
N SER A 272 8.93 -22.54 4.15
CA SER A 272 10.30 -22.27 4.55
C SER A 272 11.30 -23.32 4.10
N GLN A 273 10.87 -24.58 4.05
CA GLN A 273 11.68 -25.73 3.64
C GLN A 273 11.38 -26.19 2.22
N LYS A 274 10.29 -25.69 1.61
CA LYS A 274 9.76 -26.11 0.31
C LYS A 274 9.51 -27.61 0.23
N ARG A 275 9.03 -28.22 1.32
CA ARG A 275 8.81 -29.66 1.45
C ARG A 275 7.46 -29.97 2.06
N LEU A 276 6.93 -31.15 1.63
CA LEU A 276 5.73 -31.74 2.20
C LEU A 276 6.13 -32.81 3.25
N PHE A 277 5.51 -32.76 4.42
CA PHE A 277 5.70 -33.67 5.53
C PHE A 277 4.44 -34.49 5.77
N THR A 278 4.62 -35.78 6.02
CA THR A 278 3.52 -36.75 6.32
C THR A 278 3.19 -36.83 7.80
N LYS A 279 4.04 -36.27 8.67
CA LYS A 279 3.78 -36.16 10.12
C LYS A 279 3.34 -34.75 10.44
N THR A 280 2.19 -34.60 11.08
CA THR A 280 1.68 -33.30 11.51
C THR A 280 1.87 -33.12 13.02
N SER A 281 2.25 -31.92 13.43
CA SER A 281 1.98 -31.37 14.75
C SER A 281 0.60 -30.69 14.72
N ALA A 282 -0.44 -31.49 14.69
CA ALA A 282 -1.82 -31.03 14.46
C ALA A 282 -2.34 -29.98 15.46
N ARG A 283 -1.69 -29.81 16.61
CA ARG A 283 -2.11 -28.84 17.64
C ARG A 283 -1.84 -27.38 17.28
N SER A 284 -0.76 -27.07 16.57
CA SER A 284 -0.41 -25.66 16.27
C SER A 284 -1.26 -25.05 15.14
N ALA A 285 -1.74 -25.89 14.21
CA ALA A 285 -2.50 -25.42 13.05
C ALA A 285 -3.92 -24.94 13.43
N ALA A 286 -4.59 -25.60 14.35
CA ALA A 286 -5.97 -25.25 14.75
C ALA A 286 -6.05 -23.92 15.52
N GLU A 287 -5.07 -23.62 16.37
CA GLU A 287 -5.03 -22.39 17.15
C GLU A 287 -4.68 -21.16 16.27
N GLN A 288 -3.75 -21.30 15.33
CA GLN A 288 -3.42 -20.23 14.39
C GLN A 288 -4.56 -19.93 13.40
N LEU A 289 -5.31 -20.96 13.01
CA LEU A 289 -6.43 -20.81 12.08
C LEU A 289 -7.55 -19.92 12.62
N HIS A 290 -7.87 -20.03 13.89
CA HIS A 290 -9.01 -19.31 14.48
C HIS A 290 -8.82 -17.78 14.47
N TYR A 291 -7.58 -17.31 14.52
CA TYR A 291 -7.27 -15.89 14.50
C TYR A 291 -7.21 -15.30 13.08
N LEU A 292 -6.77 -16.11 12.10
CA LEU A 292 -6.43 -15.62 10.76
C LEU A 292 -7.50 -15.89 9.70
N CYS A 293 -8.32 -16.91 9.93
CA CYS A 293 -9.44 -17.27 9.07
C CYS A 293 -10.69 -17.39 9.95
N PRO A 294 -11.42 -16.28 10.21
CA PRO A 294 -12.64 -16.30 11.03
C PRO A 294 -13.68 -17.29 10.53
N SER A 295 -13.66 -17.57 9.23
CA SER A 295 -14.36 -18.66 8.59
C SER A 295 -13.32 -19.62 8.00
N GLN A 296 -13.27 -20.87 8.43
CA GLN A 296 -12.37 -21.90 7.85
C GLN A 296 -12.55 -22.04 6.34
N THR A 297 -13.72 -21.70 5.83
CA THR A 297 -14.05 -21.71 4.40
C THR A 297 -13.21 -20.71 3.59
N ASP A 298 -12.82 -19.57 4.16
CA ASP A 298 -12.08 -18.53 3.43
C ASP A 298 -10.64 -18.94 3.09
N CYS A 299 -10.04 -19.81 3.92
CA CYS A 299 -8.68 -20.32 3.73
C CYS A 299 -8.63 -21.74 3.15
N THR A 300 -9.77 -22.33 2.79
CA THR A 300 -9.84 -23.66 2.22
C THR A 300 -10.14 -23.57 0.72
N ARG A 301 -9.40 -24.34 -0.08
CA ARG A 301 -9.66 -24.55 -1.50
C ARG A 301 -9.78 -26.03 -1.78
N THR A 302 -10.57 -26.40 -2.77
CA THR A 302 -10.74 -27.79 -3.19
C THR A 302 -10.14 -28.00 -4.57
N ILE A 303 -9.51 -29.17 -4.76
CA ILE A 303 -9.00 -29.64 -6.04
C ILE A 303 -9.54 -31.04 -6.33
N SER A 304 -9.70 -31.36 -7.61
CA SER A 304 -10.17 -32.64 -8.05
C SER A 304 -9.00 -33.51 -8.51
N VAL A 305 -8.94 -34.75 -8.03
CA VAL A 305 -7.87 -35.70 -8.33
C VAL A 305 -8.48 -37.02 -8.79
N ALA A 306 -8.67 -37.20 -10.09
CA ALA A 306 -9.18 -38.42 -10.69
C ALA A 306 -10.36 -39.05 -9.90
N GLY A 307 -11.46 -38.30 -9.78
CA GLY A 307 -12.66 -38.73 -9.07
C GLY A 307 -12.67 -38.49 -7.54
N ARG A 308 -11.57 -38.01 -6.95
CA ARG A 308 -11.48 -37.65 -5.53
C ARG A 308 -11.47 -36.15 -5.35
N GLN A 309 -11.91 -35.67 -4.17
CA GLN A 309 -11.89 -34.27 -3.77
C GLN A 309 -10.85 -34.08 -2.65
N TRP A 310 -9.82 -33.30 -2.91
CA TRP A 310 -8.87 -32.89 -1.90
C TRP A 310 -9.14 -31.47 -1.45
N SER A 311 -9.11 -31.22 -0.15
CA SER A 311 -9.16 -29.88 0.42
C SER A 311 -7.77 -29.44 0.85
N ILE A 312 -7.43 -28.21 0.50
CA ILE A 312 -6.18 -27.57 0.85
C ILE A 312 -6.52 -26.44 1.81
N LEU A 313 -6.02 -26.55 3.03
CA LEU A 313 -6.17 -25.55 4.07
C LEU A 313 -4.91 -24.71 4.13
N PHE A 314 -4.97 -23.49 3.63
CA PHE A 314 -3.86 -22.55 3.63
C PHE A 314 -3.73 -21.85 4.97
N VAL A 315 -2.49 -21.79 5.51
CA VAL A 315 -2.16 -21.13 6.74
C VAL A 315 -1.18 -20.00 6.43
N PRO A 316 -1.61 -18.74 6.59
CA PRO A 316 -0.71 -17.62 6.36
C PRO A 316 0.38 -17.61 7.45
N THR A 317 1.62 -17.46 7.01
CA THR A 317 2.76 -17.30 7.92
C THR A 317 2.79 -15.90 8.53
N ASP A 318 3.58 -15.70 9.59
CA ASP A 318 3.71 -14.42 10.32
C ASP A 318 4.03 -13.22 9.41
N ILE A 319 4.58 -13.45 8.22
CA ILE A 319 4.88 -12.40 7.23
C ILE A 319 3.63 -11.70 6.71
N TYR A 320 2.49 -12.41 6.66
CA TYR A 320 1.24 -11.82 6.20
C TYR A 320 0.51 -11.03 7.30
N PHE A 321 0.69 -11.41 8.56
CA PHE A 321 -0.08 -10.86 9.69
C PHE A 321 0.77 -10.43 10.88
N GLY A 322 2.05 -10.83 10.92
CA GLY A 322 2.96 -10.51 12.01
C GLY A 322 3.54 -9.10 11.99
N ASN A 323 3.42 -8.40 10.87
CA ASN A 323 3.86 -7.01 10.79
C ASN A 323 2.72 -6.09 11.23
N PRO A 324 2.92 -5.29 12.28
CA PRO A 324 1.99 -4.23 12.62
C PRO A 324 1.83 -3.28 11.41
N PRO A 325 0.70 -2.58 11.28
CA PRO A 325 0.45 -1.66 10.18
C PRO A 325 1.39 -0.45 10.29
N TYR A 326 2.63 -0.64 9.84
CA TYR A 326 3.68 0.41 9.88
C TYR A 326 3.27 1.66 9.11
N GLY A 327 2.52 1.51 8.02
CA GLY A 327 2.00 2.63 7.26
C GLY A 327 1.03 3.47 8.08
N ALA A 328 0.14 2.86 8.84
CA ALA A 328 -0.76 3.55 9.75
C ALA A 328 0.01 4.28 10.87
N ALA A 329 1.00 3.62 11.49
CA ALA A 329 1.84 4.23 12.52
C ALA A 329 2.69 5.39 11.97
N ALA A 330 3.28 5.22 10.79
CA ALA A 330 4.02 6.29 10.11
C ALA A 330 3.14 7.48 9.76
N THR A 331 1.91 7.23 9.27
CA THR A 331 0.92 8.28 8.97
C THR A 331 0.56 9.09 10.21
N LEU A 332 0.33 8.44 11.35
CA LEU A 332 0.09 9.11 12.64
C LEU A 332 1.27 9.98 13.04
N MET A 333 2.48 9.44 13.01
CA MET A 333 3.69 10.14 13.40
C MET A 333 3.93 11.38 12.54
N ILE A 334 3.83 11.24 11.22
CA ILE A 334 4.00 12.35 10.27
C ILE A 334 2.91 13.41 10.49
N GLY A 335 1.66 12.99 10.67
CA GLY A 335 0.54 13.89 10.91
C GLY A 335 0.71 14.71 12.19
N PHE A 336 1.15 14.10 13.29
CA PHE A 336 1.43 14.80 14.53
C PHE A 336 2.62 15.76 14.41
N LEU A 337 3.70 15.36 13.72
CA LEU A 337 4.84 16.24 13.47
C LEU A 337 4.45 17.48 12.65
N LEU A 338 3.66 17.29 11.60
CA LEU A 338 3.16 18.40 10.78
C LEU A 338 2.25 19.35 11.59
N THR A 339 1.37 18.78 12.41
CA THR A 339 0.47 19.54 13.29
C THR A 339 1.27 20.35 14.32
N ALA A 340 2.29 19.76 14.94
CA ALA A 340 3.17 20.42 15.87
C ALA A 340 3.98 21.52 15.20
N MET A 341 4.54 21.27 14.02
CA MET A 341 5.28 22.26 13.24
C MET A 341 4.40 23.45 12.86
N LEU A 342 3.18 23.21 12.38
CA LEU A 342 2.24 24.27 12.04
C LEU A 342 1.86 25.10 13.27
N SER A 343 1.65 24.45 14.41
CA SER A 343 1.35 25.11 15.69
C SER A 343 2.50 26.00 16.14
N LEU A 344 3.74 25.56 16.03
CA LEU A 344 4.94 26.34 16.34
C LEU A 344 5.09 27.55 15.41
N LEU A 345 4.85 27.36 14.09
CA LEU A 345 4.88 28.46 13.12
C LEU A 345 3.84 29.54 13.45
N LEU A 346 2.61 29.10 13.79
CA LEU A 346 1.55 30.04 14.21
C LEU A 346 1.91 30.79 15.49
N LEU A 347 2.49 30.16 16.50
CA LEU A 347 2.95 30.81 17.73
C LEU A 347 4.05 31.84 17.44
N ASN A 348 5.02 31.49 16.61
CA ASN A 348 6.11 32.38 16.22
C ASN A 348 5.58 33.59 15.44
N TYR A 349 4.67 33.36 14.49
CA TYR A 349 4.04 34.44 13.71
C TYR A 349 3.27 35.42 14.63
N GLN A 350 2.45 34.89 15.54
CA GLN A 350 1.72 35.71 16.51
C GLN A 350 2.66 36.50 17.43
N SER A 351 3.76 35.90 17.87
CA SER A 351 4.77 36.58 18.69
C SER A 351 5.46 37.72 17.93
N ALA A 352 5.77 37.49 16.64
CA ALA A 352 6.36 38.52 15.79
C ALA A 352 5.41 39.71 15.57
N LEU A 353 4.12 39.45 15.32
CA LEU A 353 3.10 40.50 15.19
C LEU A 353 2.99 41.33 16.46
N GLN A 354 2.98 40.71 17.64
CA GLN A 354 2.93 41.45 18.92
C GLN A 354 4.14 42.34 19.10
N LYS A 355 5.35 41.84 18.88
CA LYS A 355 6.56 42.64 18.97
C LYS A 355 6.53 43.87 18.04
N THR A 356 6.01 43.69 16.82
CA THR A 356 5.87 44.78 15.87
C THR A 356 4.88 45.86 16.38
N GLN A 357 3.75 45.42 16.96
CA GLN A 357 2.76 46.32 17.53
C GLN A 357 3.32 47.08 18.78
N GLU A 358 3.99 46.36 19.68
CA GLU A 358 4.63 46.97 20.87
C GLU A 358 5.68 48.01 20.46
N MET A 359 6.52 47.72 19.48
CA MET A 359 7.52 48.64 18.95
C MET A 359 6.86 49.89 18.35
N SER A 360 5.75 49.71 17.63
CA SER A 360 4.98 50.80 17.06
C SER A 360 4.38 51.71 18.14
N ASP A 361 3.78 51.14 19.19
CA ASP A 361 3.22 51.88 20.30
C ASP A 361 4.30 52.62 21.14
N LEU A 362 5.45 51.98 21.35
CA LEU A 362 6.61 52.60 22.00
C LEU A 362 7.12 53.81 21.20
N LYS A 363 7.24 53.69 19.87
CA LYS A 363 7.66 54.77 18.97
C LYS A 363 6.72 55.98 19.11
N LEU A 364 5.41 55.75 19.10
CA LEU A 364 4.42 56.84 19.27
C LEU A 364 4.51 57.52 20.62
N ARG A 365 4.60 56.76 21.72
CA ARG A 365 4.72 57.33 23.08
C ARG A 365 5.99 58.16 23.20
N PHE A 366 7.13 57.64 22.70
CA PHE A 366 8.40 58.37 22.73
C PHE A 366 8.32 59.71 22.01
N PHE A 367 7.83 59.74 20.77
CA PHE A 367 7.71 60.99 20.01
C PHE A 367 6.69 61.95 20.61
N SER A 368 5.56 61.43 21.15
CA SER A 368 4.57 62.30 21.82
C SER A 368 5.14 62.95 23.07
N MET A 369 5.87 62.17 23.88
CA MET A 369 6.50 62.76 25.11
C MET A 369 7.64 63.70 24.72
N ALA A 370 8.52 63.35 23.79
CA ALA A 370 9.60 64.24 23.35
C ALA A 370 9.08 65.54 22.79
N SER A 371 7.97 65.52 22.03
CA SER A 371 7.33 66.74 21.52
C SER A 371 6.80 67.64 22.63
N HIS A 372 6.18 67.02 23.64
CA HIS A 372 5.68 67.84 24.81
C HIS A 372 6.83 68.47 25.57
N GLU A 373 7.90 67.67 25.85
CA GLU A 373 9.08 68.13 26.55
C GLU A 373 9.90 69.21 25.79
N LEU A 374 9.85 69.18 24.45
CA LEU A 374 10.49 70.21 23.62
C LEU A 374 9.64 71.47 23.43
N ARG A 375 8.30 71.32 23.39
CA ARG A 375 7.39 72.49 23.23
C ARG A 375 7.47 73.43 24.37
N THR A 376 7.56 72.96 25.60
CA THR A 376 7.60 73.79 26.83
C THR A 376 8.79 74.77 26.84
N PRO A 377 10.06 74.31 26.66
CA PRO A 377 11.20 75.23 26.62
C PRO A 377 11.17 76.18 25.43
N LEU A 378 10.70 75.70 24.25
CA LEU A 378 10.55 76.56 23.07
C LEU A 378 9.51 77.63 23.26
N SER A 379 8.37 77.33 23.90
CA SER A 379 7.35 78.33 24.27
C SER A 379 7.89 79.36 25.28
N THR A 380 8.71 78.92 26.25
CA THR A 380 9.34 79.84 27.21
C THR A 380 10.32 80.77 26.50
N ILE A 381 11.15 80.22 25.56
CA ILE A 381 12.06 81.05 24.75
C ILE A 381 11.28 82.11 23.95
N LEU A 382 10.19 81.71 23.29
CA LEU A 382 9.35 82.61 22.49
C LEU A 382 8.73 83.70 23.32
N LEU A 383 8.16 83.35 24.49
CA LEU A 383 7.58 84.33 25.44
C LEU A 383 8.62 85.33 26.00
N THR A 384 9.80 84.84 26.34
CA THR A 384 10.92 85.67 26.83
C THR A 384 11.41 86.64 25.78
N VAL A 385 11.55 86.19 24.52
CA VAL A 385 11.93 87.00 23.37
C VAL A 385 10.88 88.07 23.10
N GLN A 386 9.59 87.69 23.12
CA GLN A 386 8.49 88.65 22.95
C GLN A 386 8.48 89.73 24.07
N SER A 387 8.69 89.32 25.33
CA SER A 387 8.79 90.20 26.45
C SER A 387 9.98 91.22 26.34
N LEU A 388 11.11 90.71 25.85
CA LEU A 388 12.30 91.57 25.65
C LEU A 388 12.07 92.55 24.46
N GLN A 389 11.39 92.15 23.41
CA GLN A 389 11.06 92.98 22.24
C GLN A 389 10.08 94.11 22.62
N SER A 390 9.27 93.94 23.64
CA SER A 390 8.32 94.97 24.11
C SER A 390 8.95 96.04 25.04
N GLN A 391 10.23 95.90 25.41
CA GLN A 391 10.94 96.89 26.24
C GLN A 391 11.42 98.06 25.38
N PHE A 392 11.20 99.26 25.88
CA PHE A 392 11.66 100.53 25.25
C PHE A 392 13.19 100.64 25.38
N GLY A 393 13.89 100.93 24.25
CA GLY A 393 15.32 101.23 24.25
C GLY A 393 16.28 100.19 23.66
N LEU A 394 15.77 99.24 22.95
CA LEU A 394 16.61 98.25 22.23
C LEU A 394 17.32 98.84 21.01
N SER A 395 18.63 98.58 20.87
CA SER A 395 19.37 98.97 19.67
C SER A 395 18.90 98.08 18.48
N GLU A 396 19.07 98.57 17.24
CA GLU A 396 18.71 97.80 16.00
C GLU A 396 19.40 96.42 15.96
N SER A 397 20.63 96.35 16.48
CA SER A 397 21.40 95.09 16.53
C SER A 397 20.76 94.08 17.47
N GLN A 398 20.29 94.55 18.66
CA GLN A 398 19.59 93.66 19.61
C GLN A 398 18.23 93.24 19.10
N GLN A 399 17.52 94.10 18.43
CA GLN A 399 16.23 93.79 17.83
C GLN A 399 16.35 92.73 16.71
N ARG A 400 17.37 92.83 15.88
CA ARG A 400 17.68 91.80 14.84
C ARG A 400 18.09 90.46 15.46
N SER A 401 18.83 90.44 16.56
CA SER A 401 19.23 89.25 17.28
C SER A 401 18.05 88.54 17.93
N LEU A 402 17.14 89.28 18.60
CA LEU A 402 15.92 88.73 19.16
C LEU A 402 14.99 88.12 18.07
N GLN A 403 14.88 88.82 16.93
CA GLN A 403 14.11 88.37 15.82
C GLN A 403 14.65 87.03 15.22
N ARG A 404 15.98 86.88 15.16
CA ARG A 404 16.63 85.60 14.75
C ARG A 404 16.35 84.46 15.73
N ILE A 405 16.41 84.76 17.07
CA ILE A 405 16.09 83.74 18.09
C ILE A 405 14.63 83.28 17.97
N GLN A 406 13.70 84.25 17.79
CA GLN A 406 12.27 84.01 17.64
C GLN A 406 12.01 83.09 16.42
N GLN A 407 12.58 83.44 15.27
CA GLN A 407 12.45 82.67 14.05
C GLN A 407 13.06 81.28 14.19
N ALA A 408 14.18 81.11 14.89
CA ALA A 408 14.79 79.82 15.15
C ALA A 408 13.88 78.94 16.04
N ALA A 409 13.35 79.51 17.14
CA ALA A 409 12.47 78.77 18.05
C ALA A 409 11.15 78.37 17.36
N GLN A 410 10.56 79.24 16.54
CA GLN A 410 9.36 78.95 15.75
C GLN A 410 9.62 77.82 14.78
N ARG A 411 10.77 77.82 14.04
CA ARG A 411 11.17 76.74 13.14
C ARG A 411 11.32 75.40 13.87
N MET A 412 11.98 75.41 15.04
CA MET A 412 12.12 74.18 15.84
C MET A 412 10.75 73.61 16.29
N THR A 413 9.82 74.51 16.72
CA THR A 413 8.47 74.12 17.10
C THR A 413 7.74 73.41 15.92
N GLN A 414 7.84 74.02 14.73
CA GLN A 414 7.22 73.47 13.55
C GLN A 414 7.82 72.10 13.17
N GLN A 415 9.16 71.97 13.23
CA GLN A 415 9.82 70.70 12.96
C GLN A 415 9.38 69.57 13.90
N VAL A 416 9.21 69.88 15.18
CA VAL A 416 8.70 68.92 16.18
C VAL A 416 7.27 68.48 15.86
N ILE A 417 6.41 69.43 15.43
CA ILE A 417 5.02 69.16 15.03
C ILE A 417 5.02 68.28 13.77
N ASP A 418 5.86 68.57 12.78
CA ASP A 418 5.95 67.83 11.53
C ASP A 418 6.42 66.33 11.76
N ILE A 419 7.42 66.16 12.62
CA ILE A 419 7.89 64.79 12.99
C ILE A 419 6.78 64.00 13.69
N LEU A 420 6.04 64.63 14.61
CA LEU A 420 4.89 63.98 15.26
C LEU A 420 3.81 63.59 14.29
N THR A 421 3.46 64.51 13.37
CA THR A 421 2.44 64.28 12.35
C THR A 421 2.84 63.10 11.43
N LEU A 422 4.11 63.08 10.97
CA LEU A 422 4.66 62.00 10.18
C LEU A 422 4.62 60.67 10.94
N THR A 423 5.06 60.65 12.20
CA THR A 423 5.07 59.41 13.00
C THR A 423 3.66 58.87 13.22
N ARG A 424 2.65 59.75 13.48
CA ARG A 424 1.25 59.33 13.58
C ARG A 424 0.70 58.78 12.26
N ALA A 425 1.10 59.37 11.14
CA ALA A 425 0.72 58.90 9.81
C ALA A 425 1.33 57.50 9.50
N GLU A 426 2.63 57.28 9.77
CA GLU A 426 3.32 56.01 9.58
C GLU A 426 2.68 54.85 10.39
N VAL A 427 2.15 55.15 11.57
CA VAL A 427 1.52 54.17 12.44
C VAL A 427 0.01 54.03 12.17
N GLY A 428 -0.54 54.77 11.21
CA GLY A 428 -1.97 54.78 10.89
C GLY A 428 -2.87 55.39 11.98
N LYS A 429 -2.29 56.20 12.87
CA LYS A 429 -3.01 56.90 13.98
C LYS A 429 -3.17 58.37 13.73
N LEU A 430 -3.06 58.85 12.48
CA LEU A 430 -3.36 60.23 12.11
C LEU A 430 -4.87 60.42 12.20
N GLU A 431 -5.29 61.35 13.05
CA GLU A 431 -6.68 61.76 13.13
C GLU A 431 -7.01 62.60 11.88
N PHE A 432 -7.98 62.14 11.12
CA PHE A 432 -8.47 62.84 9.94
C PHE A 432 -9.91 63.31 10.20
N THR A 433 -10.06 64.60 10.35
CA THR A 433 -11.33 65.26 10.66
C THR A 433 -11.75 66.15 9.51
N PRO A 434 -12.30 65.62 8.45
CA PRO A 434 -12.66 66.33 7.26
C PRO A 434 -13.91 67.22 7.52
N GLU A 435 -13.88 68.41 6.98
CA GLU A 435 -14.99 69.41 7.02
C GLU A 435 -15.15 70.02 5.62
N ILE A 436 -16.27 70.72 5.40
CA ILE A 436 -16.51 71.40 4.13
C ILE A 436 -15.77 72.74 4.17
N VAL A 437 -14.74 72.85 3.32
CA VAL A 437 -13.89 74.06 3.19
C VAL A 437 -14.15 74.71 1.84
N GLU A 438 -14.31 76.07 1.83
CA GLU A 438 -14.31 76.83 0.57
C GLU A 438 -12.85 77.12 0.17
N LEU A 439 -12.40 76.27 -0.80
CA LEU A 439 -10.98 76.11 -1.13
C LEU A 439 -10.38 77.38 -1.74
N ASP A 440 -11.11 78.10 -2.55
CA ASP A 440 -10.70 79.35 -3.15
C ASP A 440 -10.47 80.47 -2.08
N ARG A 441 -11.39 80.61 -1.15
CA ARG A 441 -11.25 81.49 -0.02
C ARG A 441 -10.12 81.08 0.93
N PHE A 442 -10.01 79.88 1.20
CA PHE A 442 -8.96 79.31 2.04
C PHE A 442 -7.56 79.54 1.42
N CYS A 443 -7.38 79.29 0.16
CA CYS A 443 -6.11 79.50 -0.57
C CYS A 443 -5.77 81.00 -0.65
N GLN A 444 -6.77 81.86 -0.88
CA GLN A 444 -6.56 83.31 -0.90
C GLN A 444 -6.08 83.78 0.46
N GLN A 445 -6.72 83.38 1.54
CA GLN A 445 -6.30 83.77 2.92
C GLN A 445 -4.85 83.27 3.19
N LEU A 446 -4.48 82.11 2.78
CA LEU A 446 -3.13 81.58 2.95
C LEU A 446 -2.11 82.36 2.14
N VAL A 447 -2.42 82.80 0.93
CA VAL A 447 -1.57 83.65 0.09
C VAL A 447 -1.40 85.08 0.75
N ASP A 448 -2.48 85.67 1.24
CA ASP A 448 -2.42 86.96 1.92
C ASP A 448 -1.55 86.87 3.17
N GLU A 449 -1.60 85.84 3.96
CA GLU A 449 -0.76 85.58 5.12
C GLU A 449 0.74 85.52 4.74
N PHE A 450 1.09 84.70 3.71
CA PHE A 450 2.48 84.57 3.30
C PHE A 450 3.03 85.78 2.53
N GLN A 451 2.17 86.56 1.86
CA GLN A 451 2.57 87.80 1.13
C GLN A 451 3.13 88.80 2.04
N SER A 452 2.62 88.91 3.28
CA SER A 452 3.08 89.95 4.25
C SER A 452 4.55 89.79 4.69
N GLY A 453 5.11 88.60 4.53
CA GLY A 453 6.50 88.29 4.85
C GLY A 453 7.42 87.98 3.68
N ALA A 454 6.92 87.94 2.46
CA ALA A 454 7.66 87.57 1.24
C ALA A 454 8.13 88.82 0.49
N THR A 455 9.35 88.75 -0.08
CA THR A 455 9.86 89.76 -1.04
C THR A 455 9.39 89.48 -2.49
N GLN A 456 8.92 88.25 -2.74
CA GLN A 456 8.31 87.81 -3.98
C GLN A 456 6.86 88.20 -4.05
N THR A 457 6.31 88.35 -5.24
CA THR A 457 4.88 88.66 -5.41
C THR A 457 4.15 87.33 -5.61
N ILE A 458 3.23 87.01 -4.71
CA ILE A 458 2.45 85.73 -4.76
C ILE A 458 1.10 86.06 -5.40
N HIS A 459 0.77 85.36 -6.52
CA HIS A 459 -0.51 85.49 -7.18
C HIS A 459 -1.33 84.25 -6.97
N PHE A 460 -2.61 84.42 -6.64
CA PHE A 460 -3.56 83.32 -6.62
C PHE A 460 -4.47 83.38 -7.85
N PHE A 461 -4.63 82.29 -8.49
CA PHE A 461 -5.53 82.11 -9.64
C PHE A 461 -6.47 80.95 -9.33
N SER A 462 -7.75 81.14 -9.52
CA SER A 462 -8.74 80.09 -9.46
C SER A 462 -9.56 80.12 -10.75
N ASP A 463 -9.67 78.96 -11.39
CA ASP A 463 -10.48 78.76 -12.62
C ASP A 463 -11.97 78.73 -12.33
N ARG A 464 -12.36 78.49 -11.07
CA ARG A 464 -13.73 78.38 -10.60
C ARG A 464 -13.89 79.15 -9.25
N GLN A 465 -15.06 79.70 -8.98
CA GLN A 465 -15.40 80.33 -7.70
C GLN A 465 -16.27 79.36 -6.88
N ASN A 466 -16.19 79.54 -5.55
CA ASN A 466 -16.96 78.77 -4.56
C ASN A 466 -16.74 77.24 -4.64
N ILE A 467 -15.49 76.83 -4.75
CA ILE A 467 -15.11 75.43 -4.75
C ILE A 467 -15.19 74.87 -3.33
N LYS A 468 -16.17 74.04 -3.04
CA LYS A 468 -16.33 73.39 -1.73
C LYS A 468 -15.76 71.96 -1.81
N VAL A 469 -14.82 71.64 -0.93
CA VAL A 469 -14.17 70.34 -0.83
C VAL A 469 -14.33 69.82 0.62
N TYR A 470 -14.39 68.46 0.74
CA TYR A 470 -14.48 67.82 2.03
C TYR A 470 -13.08 67.34 2.43
N VAL A 471 -12.38 68.19 3.25
CA VAL A 471 -10.96 67.93 3.58
C VAL A 471 -10.72 68.33 5.04
N ASP A 472 -9.66 67.81 5.64
CA ASP A 472 -9.16 68.29 6.93
C ASP A 472 -8.42 69.61 6.72
N GLN A 473 -9.02 70.72 7.22
CA GLN A 473 -8.51 72.07 7.01
C GLN A 473 -7.09 72.27 7.59
N LYS A 474 -6.78 71.65 8.73
CA LYS A 474 -5.47 71.73 9.37
C LYS A 474 -4.37 71.00 8.56
N LEU A 475 -4.67 69.83 8.08
CA LEU A 475 -3.73 69.10 7.23
C LEU A 475 -3.51 69.79 5.88
N MET A 476 -4.56 70.32 5.27
CA MET A 476 -4.48 71.08 4.04
C MET A 476 -3.65 72.41 4.26
N GLN A 477 -3.87 73.08 5.33
CA GLN A 477 -3.08 74.29 5.68
C GLN A 477 -1.59 73.92 5.82
N SER A 478 -1.27 72.86 6.57
CA SER A 478 0.11 72.46 6.76
C SER A 478 0.79 72.08 5.41
N MET A 479 0.06 71.39 4.54
CA MET A 479 0.57 70.99 3.22
C MET A 479 0.84 72.21 2.34
N LEU A 480 -0.15 73.09 2.20
CA LEU A 480 -0.02 74.30 1.35
C LEU A 480 0.98 75.23 1.89
N ALA A 481 1.02 75.47 3.21
CA ALA A 481 2.02 76.34 3.88
C ALA A 481 3.45 75.80 3.62
N ASN A 482 3.68 74.48 3.69
CA ASN A 482 4.97 73.90 3.38
C ASN A 482 5.37 74.10 1.90
N LEU A 483 4.43 73.96 0.98
CA LEU A 483 4.68 74.20 -0.45
C LEU A 483 4.98 75.65 -0.75
N LEU A 484 4.18 76.60 -0.22
CA LEU A 484 4.39 78.05 -0.37
C LEU A 484 5.69 78.52 0.30
N SER A 485 5.99 78.09 1.51
CA SER A 485 7.26 78.35 2.19
C SER A 485 8.48 77.86 1.35
N ASN A 486 8.39 76.72 0.81
CA ASN A 486 9.42 76.16 -0.08
C ASN A 486 9.54 77.01 -1.36
N ALA A 487 8.43 77.40 -1.97
CA ALA A 487 8.44 78.21 -3.18
C ALA A 487 9.07 79.57 -2.89
N ILE A 488 8.74 80.22 -1.80
CA ILE A 488 9.35 81.51 -1.37
C ILE A 488 10.85 81.36 -1.09
N LYS A 489 11.24 80.32 -0.37
CA LYS A 489 12.65 80.05 0.00
C LYS A 489 13.56 79.82 -1.17
N TYR A 490 13.10 79.08 -2.22
CA TYR A 490 13.92 78.67 -3.33
C TYR A 490 13.72 79.55 -4.57
N SER A 491 12.83 80.51 -4.57
CA SER A 491 12.68 81.46 -5.67
C SER A 491 13.59 82.73 -5.45
N PRO A 492 14.17 83.25 -6.54
CA PRO A 492 14.94 84.51 -6.46
C PRO A 492 14.11 85.65 -5.92
N GLY A 493 14.77 86.63 -5.22
CA GLY A 493 14.10 87.82 -4.78
C GLY A 493 13.44 88.55 -5.93
N GLU A 494 12.30 89.25 -5.69
CA GLU A 494 11.47 89.97 -6.68
C GLU A 494 10.88 89.05 -7.80
N SER A 495 10.90 87.70 -7.68
CA SER A 495 10.24 86.82 -8.58
C SER A 495 8.76 86.66 -8.31
N ARG A 496 8.03 86.13 -9.24
CA ARG A 496 6.59 85.83 -9.12
C ARG A 496 6.37 84.36 -8.76
N ILE A 497 5.50 84.14 -7.78
CA ILE A 497 5.04 82.77 -7.41
C ILE A 497 3.55 82.73 -7.70
N ASP A 498 3.16 81.77 -8.51
CA ASP A 498 1.76 81.54 -8.88
C ASP A 498 1.22 80.29 -8.14
N LEU A 499 0.14 80.48 -7.34
CA LEU A 499 -0.67 79.44 -6.81
C LEU A 499 -1.92 79.25 -7.69
N ARG A 500 -2.12 78.15 -8.32
CA ARG A 500 -3.26 77.91 -9.21
C ARG A 500 -4.13 76.80 -8.69
N LEU A 501 -5.44 77.05 -8.70
CA LEU A 501 -6.49 76.13 -8.34
C LEU A 501 -7.27 75.83 -9.64
N SER A 502 -7.10 74.65 -10.20
CA SER A 502 -7.73 74.19 -11.43
C SER A 502 -8.72 73.03 -11.22
#